data_bfbe74a796f360bc27382fe0180a6918
#
_entry.id   bfbe74a796f360bc27382fe0180a6918
#
_cell.length_a   1.000
_cell.length_b   1.000
_cell.length_c   1.000
_cell.angle_alpha   90.00
_cell.angle_beta   90.00
_cell.angle_gamma   90.00
#
_symmetry.space_group_name_H-M   'P 1'
#
loop_
_entity.id
_entity.type
_entity.pdbx_description
1 polymer ?
#
loop_
_entity_poly.entity_id
_entity_poly.type
_entity_poly.pdbx_seq_one_letter_code
_entity_poly.pdbx_strand_id
1 'polypeptide(L)'
;MGLDLLGWRPGFEPYYLPYRLQGLQVGRVVEEHRYVYTIMTGAKRALQAAVSGKFRYASEHKRDYPVVGDWVVYRQAEDMAQGTIHAVIPRFSQVSRKAAGNVTEEQVLVANIDTLFLVNSCSTILISADWNGTWSWRKRAAQLPSSS
;
A
#
# COMPACT_ATOMS: atom_id res chain seq x y z
N MET A 1 -2.78 -14.11 16.36
CA MET A 1 -3.45 -14.55 15.16
C MET A 1 -4.58 -13.65 14.67
N GLY A 2 -4.39 -12.35 14.70
CA GLY A 2 -5.35 -11.41 14.14
C GLY A 2 -4.97 -10.89 12.76
N LEU A 3 -3.82 -11.32 12.21
CA LEU A 3 -3.36 -10.84 10.90
C LEU A 3 -4.22 -11.35 9.75
N ASP A 4 -4.76 -12.57 9.86
CA ASP A 4 -5.66 -13.16 8.84
C ASP A 4 -6.90 -12.29 8.61
N LEU A 5 -7.45 -11.73 9.70
CA LEU A 5 -8.59 -10.82 9.62
C LEU A 5 -8.25 -9.48 8.95
N LEU A 6 -6.97 -9.13 8.90
CA LEU A 6 -6.47 -7.96 8.21
C LEU A 6 -6.03 -8.27 6.76
N GLY A 7 -6.23 -9.53 6.30
CA GLY A 7 -5.88 -9.97 4.96
C GLY A 7 -4.43 -10.44 4.80
N TRP A 8 -3.78 -10.91 5.89
CA TRP A 8 -2.48 -11.55 5.80
C TRP A 8 -2.58 -12.84 4.97
N ARG A 9 -1.62 -13.04 4.09
CA ARG A 9 -1.57 -14.22 3.21
C ARG A 9 -0.29 -15.03 3.47
N PRO A 10 -0.32 -16.36 3.30
CA PRO A 10 0.87 -17.22 3.43
C PRO A 10 2.04 -16.77 2.54
N GLY A 11 1.75 -16.16 1.38
CA GLY A 11 2.76 -15.65 0.46
C GLY A 11 3.61 -14.49 1.02
N PHE A 12 3.17 -13.83 2.09
CA PHE A 12 3.94 -12.77 2.75
C PHE A 12 4.95 -13.33 3.77
N GLU A 13 4.73 -14.54 4.27
CA GLU A 13 5.54 -15.13 5.34
C GLU A 13 7.04 -15.22 5.00
N PRO A 14 7.47 -15.63 3.78
CA PRO A 14 8.89 -15.69 3.43
C PRO A 14 9.58 -14.32 3.52
N TYR A 15 8.87 -13.24 3.21
CA TYR A 15 9.41 -11.88 3.27
C TYR A 15 9.44 -11.32 4.69
N TYR A 16 8.53 -11.76 5.56
CA TYR A 16 8.48 -11.33 6.95
C TYR A 16 9.43 -12.12 7.86
N LEU A 17 9.68 -13.41 7.56
CA LEU A 17 10.45 -14.31 8.40
C LEU A 17 11.81 -13.75 8.86
N PRO A 18 12.65 -13.14 8.00
CA PRO A 18 13.93 -12.58 8.43
C PRO A 18 13.80 -11.47 9.49
N TYR A 19 12.73 -10.70 9.43
CA TYR A 19 12.46 -9.64 10.39
C TYR A 19 11.86 -10.17 11.68
N ARG A 20 11.01 -11.18 11.60
CA ARG A 20 10.46 -11.87 12.77
C ARG A 20 11.55 -12.47 13.64
N LEU A 21 12.58 -13.06 13.04
CA LEU A 21 13.75 -13.59 13.75
C LEU A 21 14.57 -12.50 14.46
N GLN A 22 14.45 -11.26 14.06
CA GLN A 22 15.07 -10.09 14.70
C GLN A 22 14.15 -9.44 15.74
N GLY A 23 13.00 -10.05 16.06
CA GLY A 23 12.04 -9.53 17.03
C GLY A 23 11.20 -8.35 16.51
N LEU A 24 11.18 -8.11 15.19
CA LEU A 24 10.33 -7.10 14.57
C LEU A 24 8.91 -7.62 14.37
N GLN A 25 7.95 -6.73 14.43
CA GLN A 25 6.53 -7.04 14.27
C GLN A 25 6.04 -6.61 12.89
N VAL A 26 4.89 -7.12 12.47
CA VAL A 26 4.24 -6.74 11.22
C VAL A 26 2.85 -6.17 11.49
N GLY A 27 2.47 -5.16 10.72
CA GLY A 27 1.15 -4.53 10.78
C GLY A 27 0.72 -4.03 9.41
N ARG A 28 -0.57 -3.77 9.24
CA ARG A 28 -1.14 -3.26 7.99
C ARG A 28 -1.40 -1.77 8.10
N VAL A 29 -0.95 -0.99 7.11
CA VAL A 29 -1.23 0.44 7.02
C VAL A 29 -2.71 0.64 6.71
N VAL A 30 -3.42 1.38 7.57
CA VAL A 30 -4.84 1.70 7.40
C VAL A 30 -5.06 3.18 7.12
N GLU A 31 -4.10 4.02 7.45
CA GLU A 31 -4.15 5.46 7.19
C GLU A 31 -2.74 6.01 6.99
N GLU A 32 -2.60 7.00 6.13
CA GLU A 32 -1.36 7.75 5.89
C GLU A 32 -1.65 9.24 5.94
N HIS A 33 -0.90 9.96 6.74
CA HIS A 33 -0.96 11.41 6.81
C HIS A 33 0.44 12.02 6.98
N ARG A 34 0.93 12.68 5.94
CA ARG A 34 2.23 13.40 5.96
C ARG A 34 3.39 12.57 6.52
N TYR A 35 3.57 11.33 6.03
CA TYR A 35 4.61 10.38 6.45
C TYR A 35 4.47 9.84 7.88
N VAL A 36 3.32 10.08 8.51
CA VAL A 36 2.87 9.39 9.71
C VAL A 36 1.82 8.37 9.29
N TYR A 37 1.95 7.15 9.76
CA TYR A 37 1.14 6.02 9.37
C TYR A 37 0.37 5.51 10.57
N THR A 38 -0.91 5.26 10.41
CA THR A 38 -1.66 4.43 11.35
C THR A 38 -1.59 2.99 10.85
N ILE A 39 -0.99 2.11 11.66
CA ILE A 39 -0.90 0.70 11.37
C ILE A 39 -1.82 -0.09 12.29
N MET A 40 -2.52 -1.07 11.72
CA MET A 40 -3.31 -2.04 12.47
C MET A 40 -2.46 -3.26 12.76
N THR A 41 -2.33 -3.60 14.04
CA THR A 41 -1.54 -4.73 14.51
C THR A 41 -2.37 -6.02 14.59
N GLY A 42 -1.71 -7.17 14.67
CA GLY A 42 -2.38 -8.45 14.87
C GLY A 42 -3.23 -8.54 16.14
N ALA A 43 -2.97 -7.68 17.13
CA ALA A 43 -3.80 -7.55 18.33
C ALA A 43 -5.02 -6.61 18.14
N LYS A 44 -5.32 -6.22 16.91
CA LYS A 44 -6.39 -5.27 16.54
C LYS A 44 -6.24 -3.90 17.21
N ARG A 45 -5.00 -3.49 17.46
CA ARG A 45 -4.69 -2.16 18.00
C ARG A 45 -4.17 -1.28 16.89
N ALA A 46 -4.69 -0.06 16.81
CA ALA A 46 -4.11 0.98 15.98
C ALA A 46 -2.87 1.56 16.66
N LEU A 47 -1.79 1.69 15.89
CA LEU A 47 -0.52 2.23 16.35
C LEU A 47 -0.06 3.30 15.36
N GLN A 48 0.33 4.46 15.87
CA GLN A 48 1.00 5.48 15.07
C GLN A 48 2.45 5.04 14.80
N ALA A 49 2.90 5.18 13.56
CA ALA A 49 4.25 4.81 13.17
C ALA A 49 4.84 5.80 12.16
N ALA A 50 6.15 5.91 12.16
CA ALA A 50 6.91 6.67 11.17
C ALA A 50 8.03 5.82 10.59
N VAL A 51 8.46 6.13 9.37
CA VAL A 51 9.58 5.44 8.73
C VAL A 51 10.90 5.74 9.45
N SER A 52 11.75 4.73 9.59
CA SER A 52 13.09 4.90 10.15
C SER A 52 13.96 5.79 9.27
N GLY A 53 14.97 6.43 9.86
CA GLY A 53 15.95 7.21 9.10
C GLY A 53 16.66 6.37 8.04
N LYS A 54 16.99 5.11 8.36
CA LYS A 54 17.59 4.15 7.42
C LYS A 54 16.65 3.85 6.25
N PHE A 55 15.36 3.64 6.51
CA PHE A 55 14.37 3.44 5.46
C PHE A 55 14.27 4.66 4.55
N ARG A 56 14.17 5.85 5.14
CA ARG A 56 14.11 7.12 4.38
C ARG A 56 15.33 7.33 3.50
N TYR A 57 16.51 7.01 3.99
CA TYR A 57 17.76 7.12 3.21
C TYR A 57 17.82 6.12 2.06
N ALA A 58 17.28 4.91 2.24
CA ALA A 58 17.24 3.86 1.22
C ALA A 58 16.13 4.05 0.17
N SER A 59 15.14 4.90 0.45
CA SER A 59 14.00 5.15 -0.45
C SER A 59 14.33 6.27 -1.42
N GLU A 60 14.48 5.95 -2.70
CA GLU A 60 14.79 6.90 -3.76
C GLU A 60 13.55 7.59 -4.32
N HIS A 61 12.40 6.89 -4.29
CA HIS A 61 11.16 7.34 -4.91
C HIS A 61 9.98 7.33 -3.93
N LYS A 62 8.95 8.14 -4.21
CA LYS A 62 7.71 8.15 -3.43
C LYS A 62 7.01 6.79 -3.40
N ARG A 63 7.11 6.00 -4.48
CA ARG A 63 6.53 4.65 -4.56
C ARG A 63 7.12 3.66 -3.55
N ASP A 64 8.30 3.95 -3.02
CA ASP A 64 8.99 3.08 -2.06
C ASP A 64 8.42 3.25 -0.64
N TYR A 65 7.74 4.38 -0.41
CA TYR A 65 7.08 4.65 0.87
C TYR A 65 5.81 3.82 1.06
N PRO A 66 5.46 3.52 2.31
CA PRO A 66 4.22 2.82 2.59
C PRO A 66 3.00 3.63 2.11
N VAL A 67 1.98 2.91 1.64
CA VAL A 67 0.66 3.46 1.33
C VAL A 67 -0.40 2.64 2.05
N VAL A 68 -1.63 3.13 2.08
CA VAL A 68 -2.76 2.39 2.66
C VAL A 68 -2.86 0.99 2.04
N GLY A 69 -2.99 -0.03 2.88
CA GLY A 69 -3.03 -1.44 2.49
C GLY A 69 -1.69 -2.16 2.55
N ASP A 70 -0.57 -1.45 2.62
CA ASP A 70 0.74 -2.07 2.75
C ASP A 70 0.92 -2.82 4.06
N TRP A 71 1.66 -3.90 4.00
CA TRP A 71 2.20 -4.59 5.15
C TRP A 71 3.57 -4.04 5.48
N VAL A 72 3.74 -3.54 6.68
CA VAL A 72 4.98 -2.91 7.14
C VAL A 72 5.56 -3.67 8.31
N VAL A 73 6.88 -3.78 8.31
CA VAL A 73 7.64 -4.33 9.42
C VAL A 73 8.05 -3.17 10.32
N TYR A 74 7.70 -3.27 11.59
CA TYR A 74 7.94 -2.19 12.55
C TYR A 74 8.51 -2.70 13.87
N ARG A 75 9.11 -1.78 14.61
CA ARG A 75 9.50 -1.96 16.01
C ARG A 75 8.78 -0.93 16.86
N GLN A 76 8.25 -1.37 17.98
CA GLN A 76 7.75 -0.50 19.03
C GLN A 76 8.58 -0.75 20.27
N ALA A 77 9.20 0.28 20.83
CA ALA A 77 9.81 0.20 22.14
C ALA A 77 8.71 0.19 23.21
N GLU A 78 8.94 -0.53 24.31
CA GLU A 78 7.94 -0.71 25.37
C GLU A 78 7.45 0.62 25.98
N ASP A 79 8.32 1.63 26.00
CA ASP A 79 8.02 2.97 26.55
C ASP A 79 7.54 3.98 25.49
N MET A 80 7.39 3.58 24.22
CA MET A 80 7.00 4.50 23.14
C MET A 80 5.59 4.23 22.65
N ALA A 81 4.79 5.31 22.57
CA ALA A 81 3.47 5.29 21.97
C ALA A 81 3.50 5.14 20.42
N GLN A 82 4.67 5.30 19.82
CA GLN A 82 4.86 5.26 18.37
C GLN A 82 5.77 4.11 17.95
N GLY A 83 5.43 3.49 16.81
CA GLY A 83 6.26 2.50 16.14
C GLY A 83 7.23 3.12 15.13
N THR A 84 8.30 2.41 14.83
CA THR A 84 9.24 2.77 13.77
C THR A 84 9.19 1.73 12.66
N ILE A 85 8.86 2.15 11.44
CA ILE A 85 8.78 1.29 10.25
C ILE A 85 10.18 1.09 9.68
N HIS A 86 10.57 -0.17 9.50
CA HIS A 86 11.87 -0.58 8.98
C HIS A 86 11.82 -1.10 7.55
N ALA A 87 10.71 -1.70 7.14
CA ALA A 87 10.54 -2.27 5.80
C ALA A 87 9.08 -2.32 5.39
N VAL A 88 8.83 -2.38 4.08
CA VAL A 88 7.55 -2.70 3.46
C VAL A 88 7.67 -4.10 2.86
N ILE A 89 6.68 -4.95 3.14
CA ILE A 89 6.57 -6.28 2.52
C ILE A 89 6.16 -6.10 1.06
N PRO A 90 6.70 -6.88 0.12
CA PRO A 90 6.32 -6.80 -1.29
C PRO A 90 4.81 -6.88 -1.49
N ARG A 91 4.29 -5.97 -2.32
CA ARG A 91 2.87 -5.88 -2.65
C ARG A 91 2.45 -7.02 -3.57
N PHE A 92 1.29 -7.61 -3.37
CA PHE A 92 0.72 -8.54 -4.35
C PHE A 92 -0.17 -7.82 -5.37
N SER A 93 -0.75 -6.68 -5.00
CA SER A 93 -1.52 -5.81 -5.89
C SER A 93 -1.36 -4.35 -5.49
N GLN A 94 -1.54 -3.46 -6.45
CA GLN A 94 -1.55 -2.02 -6.18
C GLN A 94 -2.41 -1.29 -7.20
N VAL A 95 -2.96 -0.17 -6.79
CA VAL A 95 -3.57 0.81 -7.70
C VAL A 95 -2.68 2.04 -7.74
N SER A 96 -2.30 2.42 -8.93
CA SER A 96 -1.46 3.59 -9.15
C SER A 96 -2.07 4.53 -10.18
N ARG A 97 -1.64 5.77 -10.15
CA ARG A 97 -1.94 6.76 -11.17
C ARG A 97 -0.65 7.45 -11.62
N LYS A 98 -0.65 7.97 -12.82
CA LYS A 98 0.41 8.91 -13.22
C LYS A 98 0.27 10.18 -12.41
N ALA A 99 1.37 10.66 -11.82
CA ALA A 99 1.39 11.95 -11.16
C ALA A 99 1.01 13.06 -12.16
N ALA A 100 0.27 14.06 -11.69
CA ALA A 100 -0.07 15.21 -12.53
C ALA A 100 1.19 16.05 -12.77
N GLY A 101 1.45 16.41 -14.03
CA GLY A 101 2.60 17.21 -14.45
C GLY A 101 3.51 16.49 -15.44
N ASN A 102 4.63 17.12 -15.82
CA ASN A 102 5.60 16.60 -16.79
C ASN A 102 6.52 15.49 -16.22
N VAL A 103 6.25 15.00 -15.03
CA VAL A 103 7.05 13.96 -14.39
C VAL A 103 6.39 12.62 -14.65
N THR A 104 7.17 11.70 -15.23
CA THR A 104 6.74 10.30 -15.52
C THR A 104 6.66 9.45 -14.23
N GLU A 105 6.42 10.07 -13.09
CA GLU A 105 6.44 9.38 -11.80
C GLU A 105 5.08 8.75 -11.51
N GLU A 106 5.11 7.46 -11.19
CA GLU A 106 3.93 6.70 -10.80
C GLU A 106 3.64 6.93 -9.33
N GLN A 107 2.40 7.34 -9.00
CA GLN A 107 1.93 7.47 -7.63
C GLN A 107 1.08 6.26 -7.27
N VAL A 108 1.54 5.45 -6.36
CA VAL A 108 0.74 4.37 -5.76
C VAL A 108 -0.26 4.99 -4.80
N LEU A 109 -1.53 4.60 -4.93
CA LEU A 109 -2.64 5.11 -4.12
C LEU A 109 -3.03 4.16 -3.00
N VAL A 110 -3.04 2.86 -3.32
CA VAL A 110 -3.42 1.80 -2.38
C VAL A 110 -2.75 0.50 -2.80
N ALA A 111 -2.44 -0.36 -1.83
CA ALA A 111 -1.79 -1.65 -2.05
C ALA A 111 -2.56 -2.81 -1.42
N ASN A 112 -2.26 -4.02 -1.88
CA ASN A 112 -2.76 -5.27 -1.32
C ASN A 112 -4.30 -5.32 -1.21
N ILE A 113 -4.98 -4.89 -2.29
CA ILE A 113 -6.43 -4.94 -2.41
C ILE A 113 -6.86 -6.12 -3.28
N ASP A 114 -8.02 -6.70 -2.96
CA ASP A 114 -8.63 -7.80 -3.68
C ASP A 114 -9.68 -7.33 -4.67
N THR A 115 -10.37 -6.24 -4.34
CA THR A 115 -11.49 -5.74 -5.12
C THR A 115 -11.47 -4.21 -5.14
N LEU A 116 -11.61 -3.65 -6.32
CA LEU A 116 -11.73 -2.21 -6.55
C LEU A 116 -13.13 -1.90 -7.11
N PHE A 117 -13.90 -1.08 -6.40
CA PHE A 117 -15.17 -0.55 -6.90
C PHE A 117 -14.95 0.82 -7.53
N LEU A 118 -15.23 0.93 -8.83
CA LEU A 118 -15.23 2.21 -9.52
C LEU A 118 -16.67 2.67 -9.70
N VAL A 119 -16.99 3.79 -9.07
CA VAL A 119 -18.32 4.41 -9.17
C VAL A 119 -18.20 5.65 -10.07
N ASN A 120 -18.95 5.64 -11.18
CA ASN A 120 -18.97 6.75 -12.12
C ASN A 120 -20.41 7.12 -12.49
N SER A 121 -20.69 8.40 -12.58
CA SER A 121 -22.04 8.90 -12.86
C SER A 121 -22.40 8.88 -14.35
N CYS A 122 -21.44 8.78 -15.26
CA CYS A 122 -21.74 8.82 -16.71
C CYS A 122 -20.51 8.48 -17.56
N SER A 123 -20.33 7.24 -17.92
CA SER A 123 -19.51 6.72 -19.04
C SER A 123 -18.88 5.38 -18.69
N THR A 124 -18.78 4.50 -19.65
CA THR A 124 -18.14 3.19 -19.51
C THR A 124 -16.65 3.34 -19.17
N ILE A 125 -16.25 2.97 -17.98
CA ILE A 125 -14.86 2.80 -17.63
C ILE A 125 -14.50 1.34 -17.80
N LEU A 126 -13.61 1.06 -18.75
CA LEU A 126 -12.99 -0.25 -18.87
C LEU A 126 -11.81 -0.33 -17.91
N ILE A 127 -11.90 -1.21 -16.93
CA ILE A 127 -10.77 -1.59 -16.09
C ILE A 127 -10.10 -2.76 -16.78
N SER A 128 -8.88 -2.59 -17.24
CA SER A 128 -8.02 -3.70 -17.57
C SER A 128 -7.20 -4.02 -16.32
N ALA A 129 -7.45 -5.18 -15.74
CA ALA A 129 -6.56 -5.76 -14.76
C ALA A 129 -5.42 -6.43 -15.53
N ASP A 130 -4.23 -5.90 -15.43
CA ASP A 130 -3.06 -6.64 -15.84
C ASP A 130 -2.77 -7.67 -14.76
N TRP A 131 -2.69 -8.95 -15.17
CA TRP A 131 -2.52 -10.12 -14.29
C TRP A 131 -1.25 -10.09 -13.40
N ASN A 132 -0.41 -9.08 -13.55
CA ASN A 132 0.76 -8.82 -12.71
C ASN A 132 0.45 -8.09 -11.39
N GLY A 133 -0.81 -8.02 -10.99
CA GLY A 133 -1.20 -7.42 -9.71
C GLY A 133 -1.16 -5.89 -9.68
N THR A 134 -0.90 -5.23 -10.80
CA THR A 134 -0.92 -3.77 -10.90
C THR A 134 -2.17 -3.30 -11.63
N TRP A 135 -2.96 -2.49 -10.97
CA TRP A 135 -4.14 -1.84 -11.54
C TRP A 135 -3.75 -0.46 -12.03
N SER A 136 -3.72 -0.26 -13.35
CA SER A 136 -3.59 1.07 -13.95
C SER A 136 -4.89 1.44 -14.65
N TRP A 137 -5.46 2.60 -14.34
CA TRP A 137 -6.63 3.09 -15.04
C TRP A 137 -6.23 4.15 -16.06
N ARG A 138 -6.76 4.00 -17.28
CA ARG A 138 -6.70 5.03 -18.31
C ARG A 138 -8.11 5.54 -18.56
N LYS A 139 -8.30 6.85 -18.51
CA LYS A 139 -9.53 7.48 -19.00
C LYS A 139 -9.51 7.34 -20.53
N ARG A 140 -10.29 6.42 -21.07
CA ARG A 140 -10.56 6.38 -22.51
C ARG A 140 -11.76 7.28 -22.76
N ALA A 141 -11.58 8.39 -23.48
CA ALA A 141 -12.68 9.19 -23.96
C ALA A 141 -13.55 8.29 -24.85
N ALA A 142 -14.82 8.13 -24.50
CA ALA A 142 -15.77 7.47 -25.36
C ALA A 142 -15.94 8.33 -26.63
N GLN A 143 -15.50 7.83 -27.77
CA GLN A 143 -15.90 8.36 -29.06
C GLN A 143 -17.36 7.96 -29.25
N LEU A 144 -18.26 8.91 -29.16
CA LEU A 144 -19.65 8.70 -29.56
C LEU A 144 -19.66 8.32 -31.04
N PRO A 145 -20.41 7.27 -31.43
CA PRO A 145 -20.62 7.00 -32.84
C PRO A 145 -21.34 8.21 -33.45
N SER A 146 -20.77 8.79 -34.51
CA SER A 146 -21.43 9.82 -35.30
C SER A 146 -22.68 9.20 -35.90
N SER A 147 -23.85 9.68 -35.50
CA SER A 147 -25.11 9.36 -36.16
C SER A 147 -25.06 10.00 -37.57
N SER A 148 -25.06 9.14 -38.55
CA SER A 148 -25.44 9.51 -39.90
C SER A 148 -26.95 9.56 -40.03
#